data_590c6e416be135fba0105626ace281d9
#
_entry.id   590c6e416be135fba0105626ace281d9
#
_cell.length_a   1.000
_cell.length_b   1.000
_cell.length_c   1.000
_cell.angle_alpha   90.00
_cell.angle_beta   90.00
_cell.angle_gamma   90.00
#
_symmetry.space_group_name_H-M   'P 1'
#
loop_
_entity.id
_entity.type
_entity.pdbx_description
1 polymer ?
#
loop_
_entity_poly.entity_id
_entity_poly.type
_entity_poly.pdbx_seq_one_letter_code
_entity_poly.pdbx_strand_id
1 'polypeptide(L)'
;MNGLSQMGSATLLVWHTIRQLKMINLWHVFQQMAHLGVDSLPIISLTLLFAGAVMTLQITDVLITYGAQSTVGGLMAVAMGRELGPILVGVVLAGRVGAAITAEIGTMKVTEQIDALRVMAVDP
;
A
#
# COMPACT_ATOMS: atom_id res chain seq x y z
N MET A 1 -18.71 -9.41 -23.46
CA MET A 1 -17.30 -9.80 -23.17
C MET A 1 -17.34 -10.70 -21.97
N ASN A 2 -16.99 -11.97 -22.15
CA ASN A 2 -17.20 -13.01 -21.14
C ASN A 2 -16.16 -12.88 -20.01
N GLY A 3 -16.61 -12.90 -18.75
CA GLY A 3 -15.72 -12.78 -17.58
C GLY A 3 -14.57 -13.80 -17.56
N LEU A 4 -14.76 -14.96 -18.16
CA LEU A 4 -13.72 -15.98 -18.36
C LEU A 4 -12.55 -15.50 -19.24
N SER A 5 -12.80 -14.70 -20.27
CA SER A 5 -11.75 -14.17 -21.12
C SER A 5 -10.93 -13.07 -20.42
N GLN A 6 -11.57 -12.30 -19.54
CA GLN A 6 -10.88 -11.28 -18.73
C GLN A 6 -10.01 -11.93 -17.64
N MET A 7 -10.48 -13.00 -17.03
CA MET A 7 -9.66 -13.76 -16.05
C MET A 7 -8.46 -14.43 -16.75
N GLY A 8 -8.65 -14.97 -17.96
CA GLY A 8 -7.56 -15.55 -18.75
C GLY A 8 -6.49 -14.52 -19.15
N SER A 9 -6.89 -13.32 -19.57
CA SER A 9 -5.93 -12.25 -19.89
C SER A 9 -5.19 -11.73 -18.66
N ALA A 10 -5.85 -11.62 -17.51
CA ALA A 10 -5.20 -11.22 -16.26
C ALA A 10 -4.16 -12.24 -15.79
N THR A 11 -4.46 -13.54 -15.88
CA THR A 11 -3.50 -14.60 -15.52
C THR A 11 -2.29 -14.64 -16.45
N LEU A 12 -2.49 -14.42 -17.74
CA LEU A 12 -1.40 -14.32 -18.70
C LEU A 12 -0.52 -13.10 -18.46
N LEU A 13 -1.09 -11.95 -18.14
CA LEU A 13 -0.35 -10.75 -17.76
C LEU A 13 0.53 -10.99 -16.54
N VAL A 14 -0.02 -11.59 -15.48
CA VAL A 14 0.75 -11.92 -14.26
C VAL A 14 1.89 -12.89 -14.61
N TRP A 15 1.66 -13.90 -15.44
CA TRP A 15 2.68 -14.85 -15.83
C TRP A 15 3.81 -14.19 -16.66
N HIS A 16 3.46 -13.33 -17.62
CA HIS A 16 4.44 -12.56 -18.40
C HIS A 16 5.26 -11.63 -17.52
N THR A 17 4.63 -10.91 -16.60
CA THR A 17 5.30 -10.02 -15.64
C THR A 17 6.30 -10.79 -14.78
N ILE A 18 5.92 -11.95 -14.24
CA ILE A 18 6.82 -12.79 -13.43
C ILE A 18 8.02 -13.26 -14.24
N ARG A 19 7.83 -13.59 -15.50
CA ARG A 19 8.92 -14.07 -16.38
C ARG A 19 9.92 -12.96 -16.73
N GLN A 20 9.46 -11.71 -16.80
CA GLN A 20 10.30 -10.55 -17.12
C GLN A 20 11.01 -9.96 -15.90
N LEU A 21 10.66 -10.38 -14.68
CA LEU A 21 11.34 -9.95 -13.43
C LEU A 21 12.87 -10.16 -13.44
N LYS A 22 13.36 -11.07 -14.29
CA LYS A 22 14.80 -11.33 -14.46
C LYS A 22 15.61 -10.17 -15.07
N MET A 23 14.95 -9.24 -15.76
CA MET A 23 15.58 -8.11 -16.45
C MET A 23 15.45 -6.78 -15.67
N ILE A 24 14.85 -6.82 -14.49
CA ILE A 24 14.62 -5.61 -13.69
C ILE A 24 15.94 -5.13 -13.09
N ASN A 25 16.25 -3.86 -13.33
CA ASN A 25 17.35 -3.17 -12.69
C ASN A 25 16.99 -2.89 -11.22
N LEU A 26 17.60 -3.62 -10.28
CA LEU A 26 17.34 -3.50 -8.85
C LEU A 26 17.48 -2.06 -8.33
N TRP A 27 18.35 -1.26 -8.94
CA TRP A 27 18.51 0.15 -8.56
C TRP A 27 17.22 0.96 -8.78
N HIS A 28 16.56 0.78 -9.91
CA HIS A 28 15.28 1.44 -10.19
C HIS A 28 14.17 0.97 -9.24
N VAL A 29 14.16 -0.31 -8.89
CA VAL A 29 13.20 -0.84 -7.91
C VAL A 29 13.40 -0.18 -6.55
N PHE A 30 14.63 -0.11 -6.06
CA PHE A 30 14.94 0.56 -4.79
C PHE A 30 14.57 2.05 -4.80
N GLN A 31 14.80 2.72 -5.91
CA GLN A 31 14.47 4.14 -6.07
C GLN A 31 12.95 4.37 -6.03
N GLN A 32 12.18 3.53 -6.71
CA GLN A 32 10.71 3.56 -6.67
C GLN A 32 10.15 3.20 -5.29
N MET A 33 10.70 2.18 -4.64
CA MET A 33 10.31 1.82 -3.29
C MET A 33 10.61 2.94 -2.29
N ALA A 34 11.75 3.61 -2.40
CA ALA A 34 12.08 4.74 -1.55
C ALA A 34 11.12 5.91 -1.77
N HIS A 35 10.83 6.26 -3.02
CA HIS A 35 9.90 7.34 -3.37
C HIS A 35 8.49 7.06 -2.86
N LEU A 36 7.93 5.91 -3.17
CA LEU A 36 6.59 5.52 -2.71
C LEU A 36 6.51 5.37 -1.19
N GLY A 37 7.56 4.86 -0.55
CA GLY A 37 7.64 4.67 0.90
C GLY A 37 7.76 6.00 1.65
N VAL A 38 8.74 6.82 1.31
CA VAL A 38 9.02 8.09 2.01
C VAL A 38 7.86 9.07 1.85
N ASP A 39 7.31 9.21 0.66
CA ASP A 39 6.16 10.10 0.40
C ASP A 39 4.88 9.64 1.11
N SER A 40 4.83 8.37 1.56
CA SER A 40 3.70 7.84 2.32
C SER A 40 3.84 8.08 3.83
N LEU A 41 5.03 8.37 4.35
CA LEU A 41 5.27 8.55 5.79
C LEU A 41 4.38 9.61 6.45
N PRO A 42 4.17 10.80 5.89
CA PRO A 42 3.34 11.82 6.54
C PRO A 42 1.90 11.35 6.75
N ILE A 43 1.30 10.74 5.74
CA ILE A 43 -0.10 10.27 5.83
C ILE A 43 -0.24 9.05 6.76
N ILE A 44 0.73 8.14 6.73
CA ILE A 44 0.76 6.99 7.64
C ILE A 44 0.91 7.45 9.09
N SER A 45 1.84 8.37 9.36
CA SER A 45 2.07 8.92 10.71
C SER A 45 0.82 9.61 11.25
N LEU A 46 0.16 10.42 10.42
CA LEU A 46 -1.07 11.10 10.79
C LEU A 46 -2.20 10.11 11.08
N THR A 47 -2.37 9.11 10.23
CA THR A 47 -3.38 8.05 10.39
C THR A 47 -3.17 7.27 11.70
N LEU A 48 -1.92 6.86 11.98
CA LEU A 48 -1.58 6.14 13.20
C LEU A 48 -1.78 6.98 14.46
N LEU A 49 -1.42 8.28 14.39
CA LEU A 49 -1.60 9.20 15.49
C LEU A 49 -3.08 9.35 15.85
N PHE A 50 -3.95 9.60 14.87
CA PHE A 50 -5.38 9.73 15.13
C PHE A 50 -6.02 8.41 15.57
N ALA A 51 -5.68 7.31 14.92
CA ALA A 51 -6.20 6.00 15.30
C ALA A 51 -5.79 5.62 16.73
N GLY A 52 -4.53 5.84 17.09
CA GLY A 52 -4.03 5.62 18.45
C GLY A 52 -4.68 6.53 19.49
N ALA A 53 -4.88 7.80 19.16
CA ALA A 53 -5.56 8.74 20.06
C ALA A 53 -7.02 8.32 20.35
N VAL A 54 -7.78 7.98 19.29
CA VAL A 54 -9.18 7.55 19.42
C VAL A 54 -9.28 6.25 20.22
N MET A 55 -8.45 5.26 19.92
CA MET A 55 -8.42 3.99 20.66
C MET A 55 -8.05 4.19 22.13
N THR A 56 -7.07 5.05 22.41
CA THR A 56 -6.67 5.34 23.79
C THR A 56 -7.83 5.96 24.58
N LEU A 57 -8.55 6.91 24.00
CA LEU A 57 -9.72 7.52 24.65
C LEU A 57 -10.80 6.50 24.95
N GLN A 58 -11.13 5.64 24.00
CA GLN A 58 -12.18 4.61 24.17
C GLN A 58 -11.81 3.58 25.25
N ILE A 59 -10.56 3.15 25.29
CA ILE A 59 -10.12 2.15 26.28
C ILE A 59 -9.95 2.76 27.65
N THR A 60 -9.57 4.04 27.75
CA THR A 60 -9.39 4.74 29.01
C THR A 60 -10.69 4.73 29.84
N ASP A 61 -11.82 5.05 29.25
CA ASP A 61 -13.12 5.06 29.97
C ASP A 61 -13.46 3.70 30.57
N VAL A 62 -13.18 2.63 29.85
CA VAL A 62 -13.39 1.26 30.31
C VAL A 62 -12.46 0.92 31.46
N LEU A 63 -11.17 1.24 31.36
CA LEU A 63 -10.17 0.92 32.38
C LEU A 63 -10.32 1.76 33.64
N ILE A 64 -10.84 2.97 33.55
CA ILE A 64 -11.22 3.79 34.71
C ILE A 64 -12.28 3.08 35.54
N THR A 65 -13.29 2.52 34.89
CA THR A 65 -14.38 1.78 35.56
C THR A 65 -13.86 0.58 36.33
N TYR A 66 -12.78 -0.06 35.88
CA TYR A 66 -12.13 -1.19 36.55
C TYR A 66 -10.98 -0.79 37.49
N GLY A 67 -10.71 0.50 37.67
CA GLY A 67 -9.60 1.00 38.53
C GLY A 67 -8.20 0.71 37.98
N ALA A 68 -8.07 0.41 36.70
CA ALA A 68 -6.82 -0.02 36.05
C ALA A 68 -6.18 1.08 35.18
N GLN A 69 -6.28 2.34 35.56
CA GLN A 69 -5.85 3.51 34.78
C GLN A 69 -4.35 3.48 34.45
N SER A 70 -3.52 2.98 35.37
CA SER A 70 -2.06 2.90 35.18
C SER A 70 -1.61 1.96 34.06
N THR A 71 -2.49 1.04 33.63
CA THR A 71 -2.17 0.05 32.58
C THR A 71 -2.51 0.50 31.17
N VAL A 72 -3.24 1.62 31.00
CA VAL A 72 -3.68 2.13 29.68
C VAL A 72 -2.51 2.28 28.72
N GLY A 73 -1.43 2.95 29.13
CA GLY A 73 -0.27 3.22 28.27
C GLY A 73 0.43 1.95 27.82
N GLY A 74 0.64 0.99 28.72
CA GLY A 74 1.28 -0.28 28.40
C GLY A 74 0.43 -1.13 27.45
N LEU A 75 -0.87 -1.22 27.71
CA LEU A 75 -1.81 -1.96 26.88
C LEU A 75 -1.89 -1.37 25.47
N MET A 76 -1.97 -0.04 25.36
CA MET A 76 -2.01 0.63 24.04
C MET A 76 -0.70 0.49 23.28
N ALA A 77 0.45 0.58 23.94
CA ALA A 77 1.74 0.37 23.30
C ALA A 77 1.85 -1.02 22.68
N VAL A 78 1.39 -2.06 23.39
CA VAL A 78 1.38 -3.44 22.89
C VAL A 78 0.35 -3.61 21.76
N ALA A 79 -0.87 -3.12 21.92
CA ALA A 79 -1.93 -3.25 20.93
C ALA A 79 -1.58 -2.55 19.61
N MET A 80 -1.10 -1.30 19.70
CA MET A 80 -0.69 -0.54 18.52
C MET A 80 0.58 -1.10 17.88
N GLY A 81 1.57 -1.49 18.68
CA GLY A 81 2.85 -1.97 18.14
C GLY A 81 2.76 -3.35 17.50
N ARG A 82 1.96 -4.27 18.04
CA ARG A 82 1.89 -5.65 17.56
C ARG A 82 0.78 -5.93 16.56
N GLU A 83 -0.35 -5.29 16.70
CA GLU A 83 -1.55 -5.66 15.92
C GLU A 83 -2.00 -4.52 15.01
N LEU A 84 -2.45 -3.42 15.60
CA LEU A 84 -3.09 -2.33 14.84
C LEU A 84 -2.11 -1.57 13.94
N GLY A 85 -0.90 -1.28 14.41
CA GLY A 85 0.11 -0.56 13.64
C GLY A 85 0.43 -1.22 12.30
N PRO A 86 0.88 -2.48 12.28
CA PRO A 86 1.20 -3.17 11.04
C PRO A 86 0.02 -3.28 10.07
N ILE A 87 -1.19 -3.54 10.60
CA ILE A 87 -2.40 -3.65 9.77
C ILE A 87 -2.75 -2.28 9.14
N LEU A 88 -2.80 -1.22 9.92
CA LEU A 88 -3.12 0.12 9.44
C LEU A 88 -2.09 0.62 8.42
N VAL A 89 -0.80 0.44 8.71
CA VAL A 89 0.28 0.77 7.77
C VAL A 89 0.11 0.01 6.46
N GLY A 90 -0.13 -1.29 6.53
CA GLY A 90 -0.31 -2.15 5.35
C GLY A 90 -1.49 -1.71 4.48
N VAL A 91 -2.64 -1.42 5.09
CA VAL A 91 -3.85 -0.97 4.37
C VAL A 91 -3.64 0.39 3.71
N VAL A 92 -3.11 1.38 4.46
CA VAL A 92 -2.87 2.73 3.93
C VAL A 92 -1.84 2.70 2.80
N LEU A 93 -0.75 1.94 3.00
CA LEU A 93 0.30 1.82 2.00
C LEU A 93 -0.20 1.11 0.74
N ALA A 94 -0.92 0.01 0.87
CA ALA A 94 -1.48 -0.73 -0.26
C ALA A 94 -2.44 0.15 -1.08
N GLY A 95 -3.32 0.90 -0.42
CA GLY A 95 -4.24 1.81 -1.10
C GLY A 95 -3.50 2.91 -1.86
N ARG A 96 -2.52 3.55 -1.23
CA ARG A 96 -1.75 4.63 -1.85
C ARG A 96 -0.88 4.15 -3.01
N VAL A 97 -0.14 3.06 -2.83
CA VAL A 97 0.72 2.50 -3.89
C VAL A 97 -0.12 2.01 -5.06
N GLY A 98 -1.24 1.32 -4.78
CA GLY A 98 -2.16 0.88 -5.84
C GLY A 98 -2.75 2.04 -6.64
N ALA A 99 -3.16 3.13 -5.97
CA ALA A 99 -3.65 4.33 -6.63
C ALA A 99 -2.56 5.02 -7.48
N ALA A 100 -1.33 5.13 -6.96
CA ALA A 100 -0.21 5.75 -7.67
C ALA A 100 0.13 4.97 -8.95
N ILE A 101 0.28 3.65 -8.86
CA ILE A 101 0.55 2.79 -10.03
C ILE A 101 -0.57 2.89 -11.07
N THR A 102 -1.83 2.85 -10.62
CA THR A 102 -2.99 2.95 -11.51
C THR A 102 -3.02 4.29 -12.23
N ALA A 103 -2.72 5.39 -11.53
CA ALA A 103 -2.66 6.73 -12.11
C ALA A 103 -1.52 6.85 -13.14
N GLU A 104 -0.35 6.29 -12.85
CA GLU A 104 0.80 6.31 -13.74
C GLU A 104 0.51 5.55 -15.04
N ILE A 105 0.01 4.31 -14.94
CA ILE A 105 -0.39 3.51 -16.11
C ILE A 105 -1.52 4.20 -16.88
N GLY A 106 -2.49 4.78 -16.19
CA GLY A 106 -3.57 5.55 -16.79
C GLY A 106 -3.05 6.74 -17.62
N THR A 107 -2.10 7.49 -17.07
CA THR A 107 -1.45 8.62 -17.76
C THR A 107 -0.67 8.14 -18.99
N MET A 108 0.11 7.08 -18.88
CA MET A 108 0.84 6.48 -20.00
C MET A 108 -0.11 6.04 -21.14
N LYS A 109 -1.29 5.54 -20.79
CA LYS A 109 -2.30 5.15 -21.77
C LYS A 109 -2.93 6.35 -22.48
N VAL A 110 -3.28 7.39 -21.74
CA VAL A 110 -3.90 8.62 -22.31
C VAL A 110 -2.91 9.39 -23.19
N THR A 111 -1.63 9.39 -22.83
CA THR A 111 -0.56 10.04 -23.62
C THR A 111 -0.02 9.18 -24.75
N GLU A 112 -0.66 8.05 -25.05
CA GLU A 112 -0.28 7.10 -26.12
C GLU A 112 1.16 6.55 -26.01
N GLN A 113 1.82 6.67 -24.86
CA GLN A 113 3.18 6.17 -24.64
C GLN A 113 3.25 4.65 -24.83
N ILE A 114 2.25 3.92 -24.38
CA ILE A 114 2.16 2.46 -24.53
C ILE A 114 2.08 2.08 -26.01
N ASP A 115 1.33 2.82 -26.82
CA ASP A 115 1.18 2.56 -28.23
C ASP A 115 2.44 2.96 -29.01
N ALA A 116 3.15 4.01 -28.58
CA ALA A 116 4.48 4.36 -29.10
C ALA A 116 5.53 3.25 -28.85
N LEU A 117 5.54 2.65 -27.66
CA LEU A 117 6.43 1.53 -27.35
C LEU A 117 6.15 0.32 -28.24
N ARG A 118 4.88 0.01 -28.52
CA ARG A 118 4.49 -1.07 -29.44
C ARG A 118 4.96 -0.83 -30.86
N VAL A 119 4.87 0.40 -31.34
CA VAL A 119 5.38 0.77 -32.69
C VAL A 119 6.90 0.59 -32.78
N MET A 120 7.62 0.81 -31.69
CA MET A 120 9.07 0.58 -31.59
C MET A 120 9.44 -0.90 -31.38
N ALA A 121 8.47 -1.83 -31.45
CA ALA A 121 8.66 -3.26 -31.19
C ALA A 121 9.23 -3.59 -29.79
N VAL A 122 9.01 -2.71 -28.84
CA VAL A 122 9.29 -2.95 -27.43
C VAL A 122 8.02 -3.47 -26.77
N ASP A 123 8.12 -4.57 -26.04
CA ASP A 123 7.00 -5.12 -25.26
C ASP A 123 6.77 -4.24 -24.01
N PRO A 124 5.62 -3.53 -23.94
CA PRO A 124 5.36 -2.55 -22.89
C PRO A 124 5.00 -3.19 -21.54
#